data_7bc73011d59633320f61241cdf28a226
#
_entry.id   7bc73011d59633320f61241cdf28a226
#
_cell.length_a   1.000
_cell.length_b   1.000
_cell.length_c   1.000
_cell.angle_alpha   90.00
_cell.angle_beta   90.00
_cell.angle_gamma   90.00
#
_symmetry.space_group_name_H-M   'P 1'
#
loop_
_entity.id
_entity.type
_entity.pdbx_description
1 polymer ?
#
loop_
_entity_poly.entity_id
_entity_poly.type
_entity_poly.pdbx_seq_one_letter_code
_entity_poly.pdbx_strand_id
1 'polypeptide(L)'
;MKLKIISIIALISISLSVNAQTQKSSDGNEAASKTLFELSPFERAVCCIRFYEGLHRKKDYPYVGYGHKLRPGERYSSNMTAREAEVLLRKDLRELCAMFRSYGQDSLLLAALAYNIGPYKVLGCKGRYPKSTVLKKLEAGDRNIRDDYVKYCRWRGKRVPSIEQRRYIELMLLFTP
;
A
#
# COMPACT_ATOMS: atom_id res chain seq x y z
N MET A 1 11.09 -8.04 18.72
CA MET A 1 10.64 -7.34 17.49
C MET A 1 10.56 -8.27 16.26
N LYS A 2 11.55 -9.18 16.03
CA LYS A 2 11.56 -10.15 14.91
C LYS A 2 10.34 -11.12 14.91
N LEU A 3 9.88 -11.58 16.08
CA LEU A 3 8.77 -12.56 16.18
C LEU A 3 7.42 -12.02 15.69
N LYS A 4 7.13 -10.71 15.91
CA LYS A 4 5.86 -10.09 15.46
C LYS A 4 5.80 -9.85 13.95
N ILE A 5 6.94 -9.64 13.31
CA ILE A 5 7.05 -9.46 11.85
C ILE A 5 6.77 -10.78 11.14
N ILE A 6 7.30 -11.89 11.66
CA ILE A 6 7.08 -13.24 11.10
C ILE A 6 5.59 -13.61 11.17
N SER A 7 4.89 -13.29 12.27
CA SER A 7 3.46 -13.57 12.42
C SER A 7 2.59 -12.82 11.40
N ILE A 8 2.98 -11.59 11.00
CA ILE A 8 2.22 -10.79 10.04
C ILE A 8 2.46 -11.25 8.60
N ILE A 9 3.69 -11.64 8.28
CA ILE A 9 3.99 -12.24 6.97
C ILE A 9 3.18 -13.53 6.80
N ALA A 10 3.07 -14.36 7.85
CA ALA A 10 2.23 -15.55 7.85
C ALA A 10 0.73 -15.22 7.67
N LEU A 11 0.21 -14.17 8.31
CA LEU A 11 -1.18 -13.72 8.16
C LEU A 11 -1.49 -13.19 6.76
N ILE A 12 -0.56 -12.47 6.14
CA ILE A 12 -0.71 -12.01 4.74
C ILE A 12 -0.71 -13.21 3.78
N SER A 13 0.11 -14.23 4.05
CA SER A 13 0.14 -15.47 3.26
C SER A 13 -1.15 -16.28 3.37
N ILE A 14 -1.76 -16.35 4.57
CA ILE A 14 -3.03 -17.05 4.82
C ILE A 14 -4.20 -16.38 4.10
N SER A 15 -4.23 -15.04 4.04
CA SER A 15 -5.31 -14.31 3.33
C SER A 15 -5.26 -14.49 1.81
N LEU A 16 -4.10 -14.81 1.24
CA LEU A 16 -3.96 -15.15 -0.18
C LEU A 16 -4.46 -16.56 -0.51
N SER A 17 -4.36 -17.49 0.44
CA SER A 17 -4.81 -18.89 0.26
C SER A 17 -6.34 -19.04 0.29
N VAL A 18 -7.06 -18.17 1.02
CA VAL A 18 -8.53 -18.26 1.17
C VAL A 18 -9.30 -17.86 -0.10
N ASN A 19 -8.72 -17.04 -0.98
CA ASN A 19 -9.37 -16.64 -2.23
C ASN A 19 -9.22 -17.62 -3.39
N ALA A 20 -8.47 -18.71 -3.22
CA ALA A 20 -8.29 -19.76 -4.25
C ALA A 20 -9.33 -20.89 -4.16
N GLN A 21 -10.20 -20.90 -3.15
CA GLN A 21 -11.09 -22.04 -2.88
C GLN A 21 -12.50 -21.97 -3.48
N THR A 22 -12.77 -21.08 -4.42
CA THR A 22 -14.11 -21.05 -5.04
C THR A 22 -14.05 -21.23 -6.57
N GLN A 23 -13.43 -22.31 -7.04
CA GLN A 23 -13.77 -22.93 -8.32
C GLN A 23 -13.24 -24.38 -8.32
N LYS A 24 -14.13 -25.31 -8.02
CA LYS A 24 -13.92 -26.74 -8.28
C LYS A 24 -14.19 -26.97 -9.76
N SER A 25 -13.17 -27.02 -10.58
CA SER A 25 -13.16 -27.71 -11.87
C SER A 25 -12.03 -28.74 -11.81
N SER A 26 -12.41 -29.97 -12.18
CA SER A 26 -11.61 -31.17 -12.20
C SER A 26 -10.54 -31.09 -13.28
N ASP A 27 -9.39 -30.54 -12.99
CA ASP A 27 -8.13 -30.84 -13.66
C ASP A 27 -7.01 -30.58 -12.67
N GLY A 28 -6.21 -31.61 -12.40
CA GLY A 28 -5.17 -31.63 -11.38
C GLY A 28 -4.01 -30.70 -11.69
N ASN A 29 -4.20 -29.42 -11.44
CA ASN A 29 -3.13 -28.43 -11.40
C ASN A 29 -3.19 -27.78 -10.03
N GLU A 30 -2.43 -28.32 -9.08
CA GLU A 30 -2.12 -27.67 -7.81
C GLU A 30 -1.47 -26.33 -8.12
N ALA A 31 -2.27 -25.25 -8.12
CA ALA A 31 -1.76 -23.90 -8.21
C ALA A 31 -0.95 -23.64 -6.93
N ALA A 32 0.36 -23.87 -6.99
CA ALA A 32 1.28 -23.62 -5.91
C ALA A 32 1.06 -22.21 -5.38
N SER A 33 0.68 -22.06 -4.11
CA SER A 33 0.48 -20.75 -3.50
C SER A 33 1.83 -20.05 -3.44
N LYS A 34 1.99 -19.00 -4.24
CA LYS A 34 3.21 -18.19 -4.23
C LYS A 34 3.35 -17.49 -2.89
N THR A 35 4.56 -17.50 -2.34
CA THR A 35 4.89 -16.68 -1.18
C THR A 35 4.87 -15.20 -1.57
N LEU A 36 4.66 -14.31 -0.59
CA LEU A 36 4.63 -12.87 -0.84
C LEU A 36 5.89 -12.34 -1.55
N PHE A 37 7.06 -12.96 -1.30
CA PHE A 37 8.34 -12.57 -1.91
C PHE A 37 8.52 -13.04 -3.35
N GLU A 38 7.75 -14.02 -3.79
CA GLU A 38 7.72 -14.49 -5.19
C GLU A 38 6.84 -13.61 -6.08
N LEU A 39 6.02 -12.74 -5.46
CA LEU A 39 5.20 -11.77 -6.19
C LEU A 39 6.06 -10.63 -6.74
N SER A 40 5.60 -10.03 -7.85
CA SER A 40 6.22 -8.78 -8.34
C SER A 40 6.12 -7.66 -7.28
N PRO A 41 7.02 -6.67 -7.28
CA PRO A 41 6.93 -5.55 -6.34
C PRO A 41 5.58 -4.86 -6.33
N PHE A 42 4.93 -4.70 -7.49
CA PHE A 42 3.59 -4.12 -7.59
C PHE A 42 2.53 -4.96 -6.87
N GLU A 43 2.57 -6.29 -7.03
CA GLU A 43 1.67 -7.20 -6.33
C GLU A 43 1.90 -7.18 -4.82
N ARG A 44 3.15 -7.08 -4.37
CA ARG A 44 3.48 -6.91 -2.94
C ARG A 44 2.85 -5.63 -2.38
N ALA A 45 2.92 -4.53 -3.12
CA ALA A 45 2.31 -3.27 -2.72
C ALA A 45 0.78 -3.38 -2.64
N VAL A 46 0.13 -4.01 -3.63
CA VAL A 46 -1.32 -4.26 -3.64
C VAL A 46 -1.72 -5.09 -2.41
N CYS A 47 -1.01 -6.19 -2.13
CA CYS A 47 -1.27 -7.03 -0.95
C CYS A 47 -1.11 -6.26 0.36
N CYS A 48 -0.03 -5.47 0.48
CA CYS A 48 0.23 -4.65 1.66
C CYS A 48 -0.88 -3.62 1.90
N ILE A 49 -1.29 -2.89 0.86
CA ILE A 49 -2.35 -1.88 0.98
C ILE A 49 -3.68 -2.54 1.36
N ARG A 50 -4.09 -3.61 0.67
CA ARG A 50 -5.31 -4.36 0.99
C ARG A 50 -5.36 -4.82 2.44
N PHE A 51 -4.25 -5.32 2.96
CA PHE A 51 -4.15 -5.80 4.33
C PHE A 51 -4.37 -4.69 5.36
N TYR A 52 -3.75 -3.52 5.16
CA TYR A 52 -3.80 -2.43 6.13
C TYR A 52 -5.04 -1.54 6.00
N GLU A 53 -5.58 -1.33 4.80
CA GLU A 53 -6.78 -0.51 4.61
C GLU A 53 -8.06 -1.30 4.92
N GLY A 54 -8.09 -2.61 4.60
CA GLY A 54 -9.32 -3.39 4.66
C GLY A 54 -10.37 -2.91 3.62
N LEU A 55 -11.44 -3.67 3.48
CA LEU A 55 -12.52 -3.32 2.54
C LEU A 55 -13.52 -2.36 3.19
N HIS A 56 -13.56 -1.12 2.73
CA HIS A 56 -14.48 -0.09 3.19
C HIS A 56 -15.95 -0.44 2.88
N ARG A 57 -16.84 -0.03 3.77
CA ARG A 57 -18.29 -0.26 3.71
C ARG A 57 -19.04 1.08 3.73
N LYS A 58 -20.36 1.02 3.61
CA LYS A 58 -21.23 2.22 3.59
C LYS A 58 -20.95 3.23 4.72
N LYS A 59 -20.58 2.75 5.92
CA LYS A 59 -20.22 3.59 7.08
C LYS A 59 -18.96 4.44 6.87
N ASP A 60 -18.09 4.02 5.95
CA ASP A 60 -16.79 4.64 5.69
C ASP A 60 -16.87 5.74 4.61
N TYR A 61 -18.07 6.00 4.07
CA TYR A 61 -18.31 7.03 3.06
C TYR A 61 -17.67 8.37 3.48
N PRO A 62 -16.97 9.09 2.60
CA PRO A 62 -16.85 8.92 1.14
C PRO A 62 -15.70 8.01 0.68
N TYR A 63 -15.20 7.14 1.55
CA TYR A 63 -14.18 6.16 1.17
C TYR A 63 -14.84 4.86 0.72
N VAL A 64 -14.37 4.30 -0.40
CA VAL A 64 -14.87 3.05 -1.00
C VAL A 64 -13.70 2.10 -1.31
N GLY A 65 -14.02 0.84 -1.53
CA GLY A 65 -13.02 -0.17 -1.85
C GLY A 65 -11.94 -0.30 -0.78
N TYR A 66 -10.69 -0.24 -1.16
CA TYR A 66 -9.55 -0.26 -0.25
C TYR A 66 -9.00 1.14 0.03
N GLY A 67 -9.88 2.10 0.36
CA GLY A 67 -9.49 3.44 0.79
C GLY A 67 -9.53 4.52 -0.30
N HIS A 68 -10.12 4.23 -1.46
CA HIS A 68 -10.34 5.24 -2.48
C HIS A 68 -11.32 6.31 -1.96
N LYS A 69 -10.88 7.56 -1.91
CA LYS A 69 -11.76 8.69 -1.59
C LYS A 69 -12.45 9.17 -2.86
N LEU A 70 -13.80 9.10 -2.88
CA LEU A 70 -14.59 9.58 -4.01
C LEU A 70 -14.26 11.03 -4.37
N ARG A 71 -14.01 11.28 -5.66
CA ARG A 71 -13.79 12.60 -6.24
C ARG A 71 -15.10 13.14 -6.82
N PRO A 72 -15.26 14.45 -7.00
CA PRO A 72 -16.43 15.02 -7.66
C PRO A 72 -16.66 14.35 -9.03
N GLY A 73 -17.89 13.86 -9.25
CA GLY A 73 -18.28 13.19 -10.49
C GLY A 73 -18.04 11.67 -10.53
N GLU A 74 -17.29 11.10 -9.59
CA GLU A 74 -17.10 9.64 -9.51
C GLU A 74 -18.35 8.95 -8.90
N ARG A 75 -18.72 7.79 -9.49
CA ARG A 75 -19.88 7.00 -9.07
C ARG A 75 -19.49 5.56 -8.77
N TYR A 76 -18.74 5.37 -7.67
CA TYR A 76 -18.44 4.02 -7.19
C TYR A 76 -19.38 3.62 -6.06
N SER A 77 -19.78 2.36 -6.03
CA SER A 77 -20.62 1.80 -4.97
C SER A 77 -19.87 1.69 -3.65
N SER A 78 -20.54 2.03 -2.54
CA SER A 78 -20.02 1.74 -1.20
C SER A 78 -20.08 0.25 -0.82
N ASN A 79 -20.72 -0.58 -1.65
CA ASN A 79 -20.84 -2.04 -1.49
C ASN A 79 -20.05 -2.79 -2.56
N MET A 80 -18.86 -2.30 -2.91
CA MET A 80 -17.99 -2.98 -3.86
C MET A 80 -17.62 -4.38 -3.38
N THR A 81 -17.55 -5.32 -4.31
CA THR A 81 -16.92 -6.62 -4.08
C THR A 81 -15.41 -6.44 -3.89
N ALA A 82 -14.76 -7.41 -3.25
CA ALA A 82 -13.30 -7.38 -3.10
C ALA A 82 -12.56 -7.29 -4.45
N ARG A 83 -13.11 -7.93 -5.50
CA ARG A 83 -12.56 -7.88 -6.86
C ARG A 83 -12.65 -6.48 -7.48
N GLU A 84 -13.81 -5.84 -7.41
CA GLU A 84 -14.00 -4.47 -7.90
C GLU A 84 -13.12 -3.47 -7.15
N ALA A 85 -13.06 -3.62 -5.82
CA ALA A 85 -12.22 -2.79 -4.96
C ALA A 85 -10.73 -2.95 -5.29
N GLU A 86 -10.29 -4.17 -5.63
CA GLU A 86 -8.91 -4.41 -6.05
C GLU A 86 -8.61 -3.78 -7.42
N VAL A 87 -9.53 -3.85 -8.37
CA VAL A 87 -9.37 -3.17 -9.67
C VAL A 87 -9.19 -1.66 -9.47
N LEU A 88 -10.00 -1.05 -8.59
CA LEU A 88 -9.90 0.37 -8.27
C LEU A 88 -8.57 0.71 -7.56
N LEU A 89 -8.17 -0.09 -6.57
CA LEU A 89 -6.87 0.07 -5.89
C LEU A 89 -5.71 0.04 -6.89
N ARG A 90 -5.71 -0.93 -7.81
CA ARG A 90 -4.67 -1.07 -8.83
C ARG A 90 -4.62 0.14 -9.76
N LYS A 91 -5.77 0.71 -10.12
CA LYS A 91 -5.86 1.96 -10.88
C LYS A 91 -5.21 3.11 -10.10
N ASP A 92 -5.65 3.33 -8.86
CA ASP A 92 -5.14 4.42 -8.02
C ASP A 92 -3.63 4.31 -7.79
N LEU A 93 -3.14 3.09 -7.52
CA LEU A 93 -1.71 2.85 -7.30
C LEU A 93 -0.89 3.12 -8.57
N ARG A 94 -1.39 2.76 -9.77
CA ARG A 94 -0.73 3.12 -11.03
C ARG A 94 -0.69 4.62 -11.28
N GLU A 95 -1.79 5.34 -10.98
CA GLU A 95 -1.82 6.80 -11.05
C GLU A 95 -0.76 7.43 -10.15
N LEU A 96 -0.63 6.93 -8.91
CA LEU A 96 0.40 7.38 -7.98
C LEU A 96 1.82 7.03 -8.48
N CYS A 97 2.04 5.81 -8.97
CA CYS A 97 3.34 5.44 -9.56
C CYS A 97 3.72 6.37 -10.73
N ALA A 98 2.75 6.78 -11.56
CA ALA A 98 2.99 7.73 -12.64
C ALA A 98 3.43 9.11 -12.12
N MET A 99 2.88 9.58 -10.96
CA MET A 99 3.31 10.84 -10.33
C MET A 99 4.76 10.77 -9.82
N PHE A 100 5.22 9.60 -9.41
CA PHE A 100 6.57 9.36 -8.88
C PHE A 100 7.53 8.73 -9.90
N ARG A 101 7.15 8.69 -11.19
CA ARG A 101 7.91 8.01 -12.26
C ARG A 101 9.38 8.42 -12.34
N SER A 102 9.68 9.70 -12.10
CA SER A 102 11.03 10.24 -12.14
C SER A 102 11.96 9.69 -11.05
N TYR A 103 11.43 9.01 -10.04
CA TYR A 103 12.20 8.42 -8.94
C TYR A 103 12.59 6.94 -9.20
N GLY A 104 12.36 6.43 -10.41
CA GLY A 104 12.83 5.12 -10.85
C GLY A 104 12.38 4.00 -9.91
N GLN A 105 13.34 3.26 -9.36
CA GLN A 105 13.09 2.12 -8.46
C GLN A 105 12.32 2.49 -7.18
N ASP A 106 12.36 3.73 -6.74
CA ASP A 106 11.68 4.21 -5.53
C ASP A 106 10.22 4.63 -5.79
N SER A 107 9.80 4.70 -7.05
CA SER A 107 8.48 5.21 -7.44
C SER A 107 7.34 4.44 -6.76
N LEU A 108 7.46 3.13 -6.65
CA LEU A 108 6.43 2.27 -6.03
C LEU A 108 6.38 2.43 -4.51
N LEU A 109 7.53 2.55 -3.83
CA LEU A 109 7.60 2.83 -2.40
C LEU A 109 6.95 4.18 -2.08
N LEU A 110 7.28 5.21 -2.87
CA LEU A 110 6.71 6.56 -2.72
C LEU A 110 5.20 6.57 -3.01
N ALA A 111 4.75 5.81 -4.02
CA ALA A 111 3.33 5.64 -4.33
C ALA A 111 2.56 4.94 -3.21
N ALA A 112 3.12 3.89 -2.60
CA ALA A 112 2.52 3.19 -1.47
C ALA A 112 2.38 4.10 -0.24
N LEU A 113 3.40 4.92 0.05
CA LEU A 113 3.33 5.94 1.08
C LEU A 113 2.25 6.98 0.77
N ALA A 114 2.25 7.49 -0.47
CA ALA A 114 1.31 8.51 -0.93
C ALA A 114 -0.14 8.02 -0.94
N TYR A 115 -0.38 6.74 -1.17
CA TYR A 115 -1.71 6.14 -1.09
C TYR A 115 -2.34 6.35 0.30
N ASN A 116 -1.54 6.24 1.36
CA ASN A 116 -2.01 6.41 2.73
C ASN A 116 -2.05 7.87 3.19
N ILE A 117 -1.02 8.68 2.88
CA ILE A 117 -0.88 10.05 3.43
C ILE A 117 -1.25 11.15 2.45
N GLY A 118 -1.45 10.82 1.17
CA GLY A 118 -1.65 11.74 0.07
C GLY A 118 -0.35 12.17 -0.62
N PRO A 119 -0.35 12.29 -1.97
CA PRO A 119 0.87 12.53 -2.76
C PRO A 119 1.54 13.87 -2.45
N TYR A 120 0.77 14.92 -2.17
CA TYR A 120 1.32 16.25 -1.90
C TYR A 120 2.05 16.37 -0.55
N LYS A 121 1.82 15.46 0.39
CA LYS A 121 2.63 15.39 1.61
C LYS A 121 4.00 14.77 1.36
N VAL A 122 4.15 14.02 0.27
CA VAL A 122 5.43 13.44 -0.17
C VAL A 122 6.15 14.41 -1.09
N LEU A 123 5.50 14.83 -2.18
CA LEU A 123 6.07 15.73 -3.20
C LEU A 123 6.30 17.16 -2.70
N GLY A 124 5.51 17.60 -1.74
CA GLY A 124 5.37 18.99 -1.38
C GLY A 124 4.30 19.70 -2.22
N CYS A 125 3.78 20.80 -1.70
CA CYS A 125 2.83 21.67 -2.37
C CYS A 125 3.07 23.10 -1.88
N LYS A 126 3.38 24.02 -2.81
CA LYS A 126 3.71 25.41 -2.48
C LYS A 126 2.63 26.02 -1.58
N GLY A 127 3.06 26.64 -0.49
CA GLY A 127 2.18 27.28 0.50
C GLY A 127 1.43 26.34 1.43
N ARG A 128 1.52 24.99 1.26
CA ARG A 128 0.78 24.02 2.08
C ARG A 128 1.64 22.96 2.74
N TYR A 129 2.49 22.31 1.98
CA TYR A 129 3.36 21.24 2.49
C TYR A 129 4.76 21.38 1.94
N PRO A 130 5.82 21.31 2.78
CA PRO A 130 7.18 21.18 2.29
C PRO A 130 7.39 19.82 1.64
N LYS A 131 8.37 19.73 0.73
CA LYS A 131 8.83 18.44 0.21
C LYS A 131 9.30 17.57 1.37
N SER A 132 8.93 16.30 1.37
CA SER A 132 9.26 15.35 2.44
C SER A 132 10.77 15.14 2.57
N THR A 133 11.23 14.84 3.80
CA THR A 133 12.65 14.51 4.05
C THR A 133 13.04 13.23 3.31
N VAL A 134 12.14 12.24 3.24
CA VAL A 134 12.35 11.01 2.46
C VAL A 134 12.70 11.36 1.01
N LEU A 135 11.90 12.21 0.39
CA LEU A 135 12.09 12.57 -1.01
C LEU A 135 13.38 13.36 -1.23
N LYS A 136 13.69 14.31 -0.35
CA LYS A 136 14.95 15.08 -0.40
C LYS A 136 16.18 14.18 -0.30
N LYS A 137 16.15 13.17 0.57
CA LYS A 137 17.23 12.21 0.72
C LYS A 137 17.40 11.37 -0.55
N LEU A 138 16.33 10.81 -1.09
CA LEU A 138 16.37 10.04 -2.33
C LEU A 138 16.90 10.86 -3.51
N GLU A 139 16.49 12.14 -3.63
CA GLU A 139 17.01 13.07 -4.65
C GLU A 139 18.51 13.36 -4.49
N ALA A 140 19.01 13.32 -3.25
CA ALA A 140 20.43 13.47 -2.94
C ALA A 140 21.23 12.15 -3.05
N GLY A 141 20.59 11.05 -3.43
CA GLY A 141 21.21 9.71 -3.45
C GLY A 141 21.40 9.08 -2.06
N ASP A 142 20.89 9.71 -0.99
CA ASP A 142 20.97 9.17 0.36
C ASP A 142 19.89 8.07 0.55
N ARG A 143 20.36 6.83 0.68
CA ARG A 143 19.51 5.65 0.89
C ARG A 143 19.11 5.44 2.35
N ASN A 144 19.64 6.23 3.30
CA ASN A 144 19.30 6.12 4.73
C ASN A 144 17.98 6.83 5.05
N ILE A 145 16.88 6.32 4.49
CA ILE A 145 15.54 6.92 4.61
C ILE A 145 14.67 6.29 5.70
N ARG A 146 15.10 5.18 6.32
CA ARG A 146 14.27 4.35 7.20
C ARG A 146 13.57 5.15 8.29
N ASP A 147 14.32 5.92 9.06
CA ASP A 147 13.77 6.66 10.19
C ASP A 147 12.82 7.78 9.76
N ASP A 148 13.12 8.42 8.62
CA ASP A 148 12.26 9.47 8.07
C ASP A 148 10.96 8.87 7.49
N TYR A 149 11.03 7.70 6.87
CA TYR A 149 9.86 6.98 6.36
C TYR A 149 8.94 6.51 7.49
N VAL A 150 9.51 5.96 8.57
CA VAL A 150 8.74 5.46 9.72
C VAL A 150 8.07 6.60 10.50
N LYS A 151 8.55 7.84 10.44
CA LYS A 151 7.87 9.01 11.04
C LYS A 151 6.44 9.23 10.52
N TYR A 152 6.09 8.72 9.33
CA TYR A 152 4.72 8.76 8.80
C TYR A 152 3.78 7.74 9.46
N CYS A 153 3.91 7.56 10.76
CA CYS A 153 3.09 6.67 11.60
C CYS A 153 2.21 7.42 12.60
N ARG A 154 2.01 8.74 12.42
CA ARG A 154 1.25 9.54 13.38
C ARG A 154 -0.15 9.85 12.88
N TRP A 155 -1.12 9.78 13.80
CA TRP A 155 -2.49 10.27 13.61
C TRP A 155 -2.83 11.28 14.71
N ARG A 156 -3.26 12.49 14.32
CA ARG A 156 -3.51 13.61 15.26
C ARG A 156 -2.36 13.84 16.25
N GLY A 157 -1.13 13.81 15.74
CA GLY A 157 0.10 14.00 16.54
C GLY A 157 0.55 12.78 17.35
N LYS A 158 -0.31 11.76 17.54
CA LYS A 158 0.02 10.54 18.30
C LYS A 158 0.58 9.45 17.39
N ARG A 159 1.59 8.72 17.87
CA ARG A 159 2.15 7.54 17.18
C ARG A 159 1.12 6.41 17.22
N VAL A 160 0.88 5.78 16.06
CA VAL A 160 -0.05 4.65 15.91
C VAL A 160 0.76 3.39 15.57
N PRO A 161 0.81 2.39 16.48
CA PRO A 161 1.67 1.21 16.29
C PRO A 161 1.38 0.42 15.01
N SER A 162 0.10 0.29 14.61
CA SER A 162 -0.26 -0.42 13.37
C SER A 162 0.23 0.31 12.12
N ILE A 163 0.17 1.65 12.09
CA ILE A 163 0.70 2.44 10.97
C ILE A 163 2.23 2.37 10.95
N GLU A 164 2.87 2.41 12.10
CA GLU A 164 4.31 2.23 12.18
C GLU A 164 4.76 0.87 11.64
N GLN A 165 4.07 -0.19 12.03
CA GLN A 165 4.32 -1.52 11.52
C GLN A 165 4.13 -1.60 9.99
N ARG A 166 3.09 -0.95 9.46
CA ARG A 166 2.90 -0.78 8.01
C ARG A 166 4.13 -0.16 7.35
N ARG A 167 4.70 0.92 7.91
CA ARG A 167 5.91 1.57 7.35
C ARG A 167 7.10 0.60 7.27
N TYR A 168 7.32 -0.21 8.30
CA TYR A 168 8.38 -1.22 8.27
C TYR A 168 8.14 -2.30 7.21
N ILE A 169 6.90 -2.75 7.05
CA ILE A 169 6.54 -3.74 6.03
C ILE A 169 6.68 -3.16 4.62
N GLU A 170 6.23 -1.93 4.38
CA GLU A 170 6.40 -1.25 3.08
C GLU A 170 7.89 -1.14 2.71
N LEU A 171 8.75 -0.72 3.64
CA LEU A 171 10.20 -0.69 3.42
C LEU A 171 10.78 -2.07 3.10
N MET A 172 10.39 -3.09 3.87
CA MET A 172 10.88 -4.47 3.65
C MET A 172 10.48 -5.03 2.28
N LEU A 173 9.27 -4.70 1.82
CA LEU A 173 8.72 -5.27 0.58
C LEU A 173 9.13 -4.50 -0.68
N LEU A 174 9.37 -3.19 -0.57
CA LEU A 174 9.42 -2.28 -1.71
C LEU A 174 10.70 -1.45 -1.81
N PHE A 175 11.49 -1.33 -0.74
CA PHE A 175 12.72 -0.54 -0.74
C PHE A 175 13.94 -1.39 -1.06
N THR A 176 14.77 -0.89 -1.96
CA THR A 176 16.11 -1.43 -2.24
C THR A 176 17.14 -0.45 -1.64
N PRO A 177 17.92 -0.88 -0.64
CA PRO A 177 18.93 -0.04 0.03
C PRO A 177 20.01 0.47 -0.92
#